data_c9448e09b3e36b10a2b8eb2b28bdbc1a
#
_entry.id   c9448e09b3e36b10a2b8eb2b28bdbc1a
#
_cell.length_a   1.000
_cell.length_b   1.000
_cell.length_c   1.000
_cell.angle_alpha   90.00
_cell.angle_beta   90.00
_cell.angle_gamma   90.00
#
_symmetry.space_group_name_H-M   'P 1'
#
loop_
_entity.id
_entity.type
_entity.pdbx_description
1 polymer ?
#
loop_
_entity_poly.entity_id
_entity_poly.type
_entity_poly.pdbx_seq_one_letter_code
_entity_poly.pdbx_strand_id
1 'polypeptide(L)'
;RELIRSATEIERRSYDDEVDVTELIGFAEQEIFRVSEGNVKRSVQSAQDILRKALAQIEEASKTAGEYNGVRSGFTDIDSITLGWQPSDLIIIAARPSMGKTAFVLTMARNMAVEHKTPVAFFSLEMSSVQLMNRLIVAETQLNSKDLRTGNLKPEEWAHLESQTVELGRSPLYIDDTPALSVYEFRSKARRLKTQHDIKL
;
A
#
# COMPACT_ATOMS: atom_id res chain seq x y z
N ARG A 1 26.82 18.04 -11.64
CA ARG A 1 28.08 17.29 -11.42
C ARG A 1 27.82 15.93 -10.76
N GLU A 2 26.96 15.85 -9.76
CA GLU A 2 26.62 14.58 -9.11
C GLU A 2 25.95 13.59 -10.09
N LEU A 3 25.00 14.05 -10.91
CA LEU A 3 24.37 13.22 -11.95
C LEU A 3 25.39 12.61 -12.93
N ILE A 4 26.39 13.38 -13.34
CA ILE A 4 27.46 12.88 -14.23
C ILE A 4 28.27 11.82 -13.51
N ARG A 5 28.61 12.02 -12.24
CA ARG A 5 29.38 11.05 -11.45
C ARG A 5 28.61 9.74 -11.28
N SER A 6 27.30 9.81 -10.93
CA SER A 6 26.45 8.62 -10.80
C SER A 6 26.28 7.90 -12.14
N ALA A 7 26.11 8.63 -13.25
CA ALA A 7 26.02 8.02 -14.57
C ALA A 7 27.31 7.29 -14.97
N THR A 8 28.47 7.88 -14.71
CA THR A 8 29.78 7.25 -14.97
C THR A 8 29.99 6.00 -14.11
N GLU A 9 29.52 6.00 -12.87
CA GLU A 9 29.64 4.82 -11.98
C GLU A 9 28.70 3.70 -12.41
N ILE A 10 27.47 4.04 -12.86
CA ILE A 10 26.54 3.05 -13.44
C ILE A 10 27.14 2.45 -14.73
N GLU A 11 27.64 3.30 -15.61
CA GLU A 11 28.31 2.88 -16.85
C GLU A 11 29.47 1.92 -16.55
N ARG A 12 30.36 2.28 -15.63
CA ARG A 12 31.51 1.45 -15.24
C ARG A 12 31.11 0.05 -14.77
N ARG A 13 30.06 -0.04 -13.92
CA ARG A 13 29.55 -1.33 -13.44
C ARG A 13 28.81 -2.12 -14.50
N SER A 14 28.26 -1.46 -15.51
CA SER A 14 27.57 -2.14 -16.62
C SER A 14 28.52 -2.90 -17.55
N TYR A 15 29.83 -2.61 -17.49
CA TYR A 15 30.87 -3.35 -18.22
C TYR A 15 31.48 -4.51 -17.41
N ASP A 16 31.01 -4.73 -16.19
CA ASP A 16 31.47 -5.82 -15.33
C ASP A 16 30.58 -7.04 -15.54
N ASP A 17 31.11 -8.04 -16.24
CA ASP A 17 30.39 -9.27 -16.59
C ASP A 17 30.08 -10.17 -15.37
N GLU A 18 30.64 -9.89 -14.19
CA GLU A 18 30.40 -10.65 -12.97
C GLU A 18 29.16 -10.15 -12.18
N VAL A 19 28.63 -8.97 -12.52
CA VAL A 19 27.49 -8.36 -11.80
C VAL A 19 26.16 -8.82 -12.39
N ASP A 20 25.28 -9.34 -11.56
CA ASP A 20 23.92 -9.69 -12.00
C ASP A 20 23.14 -8.45 -12.45
N VAL A 21 22.38 -8.60 -13.54
CA VAL A 21 21.59 -7.52 -14.13
C VAL A 21 20.60 -6.91 -13.11
N THR A 22 20.02 -7.73 -12.24
CA THR A 22 19.10 -7.28 -11.20
C THR A 22 19.80 -6.41 -10.17
N GLU A 23 21.02 -6.80 -9.77
CA GLU A 23 21.85 -6.02 -8.85
C GLU A 23 22.28 -4.69 -9.46
N LEU A 24 22.64 -4.70 -10.75
CA LEU A 24 23.02 -3.50 -11.49
C LEU A 24 21.87 -2.50 -11.60
N ILE A 25 20.66 -2.98 -11.88
CA ILE A 25 19.45 -2.12 -11.92
C ILE A 25 19.20 -1.51 -10.55
N GLY A 26 19.24 -2.29 -9.47
CA GLY A 26 19.07 -1.79 -8.11
C GLY A 26 20.10 -0.74 -7.73
N PHE A 27 21.36 -0.94 -8.12
CA PHE A 27 22.42 0.04 -7.92
C PHE A 27 22.16 1.33 -8.71
N ALA A 28 21.76 1.23 -9.98
CA ALA A 28 21.45 2.38 -10.81
C ALA A 28 20.29 3.21 -10.24
N GLU A 29 19.23 2.57 -9.78
CA GLU A 29 18.12 3.22 -9.10
C GLU A 29 18.57 3.93 -7.82
N GLN A 30 19.43 3.30 -7.02
CA GLN A 30 19.98 3.89 -5.81
C GLN A 30 20.80 5.17 -6.10
N GLU A 31 21.67 5.13 -7.10
CA GLU A 31 22.52 6.26 -7.48
C GLU A 31 21.70 7.44 -8.01
N ILE A 32 20.73 7.19 -8.88
CA ILE A 32 19.81 8.21 -9.40
C ILE A 32 19.01 8.82 -8.25
N PHE A 33 18.55 7.98 -7.34
CA PHE A 33 17.79 8.42 -6.17
C PHE A 33 18.61 9.32 -5.25
N ARG A 34 19.87 8.95 -4.94
CA ARG A 34 20.78 9.76 -4.12
C ARG A 34 20.93 11.18 -4.67
N VAL A 35 21.03 11.31 -5.99
CA VAL A 35 21.11 12.61 -6.67
C VAL A 35 19.78 13.37 -6.54
N SER A 36 18.67 12.68 -6.64
CA SER A 36 17.31 13.27 -6.49
C SER A 36 17.06 13.77 -5.06
N GLU A 37 17.42 13.00 -4.03
CA GLU A 37 17.26 13.42 -2.62
C GLU A 37 18.18 14.59 -2.25
N GLY A 38 19.41 14.61 -2.77
CA GLY A 38 20.35 15.70 -2.52
C GLY A 38 19.84 17.07 -3.01
N ASN A 39 18.89 17.07 -3.95
CA ASN A 39 18.26 18.28 -4.46
C ASN A 39 17.00 18.73 -3.68
N VAL A 40 16.44 17.86 -2.84
CA VAL A 40 15.34 18.25 -1.93
C VAL A 40 15.96 18.98 -0.73
N LYS A 41 16.38 20.22 -0.93
CA LYS A 41 16.65 21.14 0.18
C LYS A 41 15.35 21.27 0.97
N ARG A 42 15.25 20.63 2.12
CA ARG A 42 14.26 20.99 3.13
C ARG A 42 14.58 22.42 3.52
N SER A 43 13.89 23.39 2.90
CA SER A 43 14.04 24.79 3.27
C SER A 43 13.58 24.91 4.73
N VAL A 44 14.43 25.48 5.56
CA VAL A 44 14.05 25.89 6.92
C VAL A 44 12.87 26.85 6.77
N GLN A 45 11.71 26.48 7.29
CA GLN A 45 10.52 27.33 7.27
C GLN A 45 10.47 28.16 8.55
N SER A 46 9.98 29.39 8.45
CA SER A 46 9.77 30.21 9.64
C SER A 46 8.64 29.62 10.50
N ALA A 47 8.69 29.81 11.82
CA ALA A 47 7.62 29.42 12.72
C ALA A 47 6.27 30.05 12.32
N GLN A 48 6.30 31.26 11.78
CA GLN A 48 5.12 31.97 11.31
C GLN A 48 4.45 31.28 10.10
N ASP A 49 5.25 30.78 9.15
CA ASP A 49 4.72 30.04 7.99
C ASP A 49 4.15 28.68 8.39
N ILE A 50 4.81 28.01 9.34
CA ILE A 50 4.33 26.74 9.89
C ILE A 50 3.01 26.96 10.65
N LEU A 51 2.94 27.99 11.50
CA LEU A 51 1.73 28.34 12.25
C LEU A 51 0.55 28.63 11.31
N ARG A 52 0.79 29.41 10.25
CA ARG A 52 -0.27 29.73 9.26
C ARG A 52 -0.81 28.46 8.60
N LYS A 53 0.05 27.51 8.23
CA LYS A 53 -0.35 26.23 7.67
C LYS A 53 -1.13 25.39 8.68
N ALA A 54 -0.67 25.34 9.93
CA ALA A 54 -1.36 24.60 10.98
C ALA A 54 -2.76 25.17 11.26
N LEU A 55 -2.90 26.49 11.33
CA LEU A 55 -4.22 27.13 11.52
C LEU A 55 -5.15 26.85 10.32
N ALA A 56 -4.64 26.90 9.09
CA ALA A 56 -5.44 26.54 7.92
C ALA A 56 -5.91 25.08 7.94
N GLN A 57 -5.08 24.14 8.41
CA GLN A 57 -5.46 22.74 8.58
C GLN A 57 -6.55 22.58 9.67
N ILE A 58 -6.44 23.30 10.79
CA ILE A 58 -7.44 23.27 11.86
C ILE A 58 -8.77 23.86 11.36
N GLU A 59 -8.72 24.94 10.59
CA GLU A 59 -9.91 25.56 10.00
C GLU A 59 -10.60 24.61 9.01
N GLU A 60 -9.83 23.93 8.16
CA GLU A 60 -10.37 22.95 7.23
C GLU A 60 -11.00 21.77 7.97
N ALA A 61 -10.33 21.25 9.00
CA ALA A 61 -10.86 20.19 9.87
C ALA A 61 -12.16 20.62 10.59
N SER A 62 -12.28 21.90 10.95
CA SER A 62 -13.50 22.41 11.59
C SER A 62 -14.72 22.45 10.66
N LYS A 63 -14.50 22.59 9.35
CA LYS A 63 -15.57 22.57 8.33
C LYS A 63 -16.11 21.16 8.10
N THR A 64 -15.27 20.15 8.32
CA THR A 64 -15.61 18.73 8.24
C THR A 64 -15.86 18.12 9.62
N ALA A 65 -16.35 18.92 10.56
CA ALA A 65 -16.58 18.52 11.95
C ALA A 65 -17.45 17.25 12.02
N GLY A 66 -16.86 16.14 12.50
CA GLY A 66 -17.49 14.81 12.58
C GLY A 66 -17.00 13.82 11.51
N GLU A 67 -16.23 14.24 10.53
CA GLU A 67 -15.56 13.34 9.58
C GLU A 67 -14.12 13.06 10.02
N TYR A 68 -13.68 11.83 9.75
CA TYR A 68 -12.28 11.44 10.00
C TYR A 68 -11.36 12.14 8.99
N ASN A 69 -10.30 12.80 9.47
CA ASN A 69 -9.37 13.53 8.62
C ASN A 69 -8.36 12.62 7.88
N GLY A 70 -8.25 11.36 8.31
CA GLY A 70 -7.34 10.37 7.76
C GLY A 70 -8.04 9.26 6.98
N VAL A 71 -7.24 8.31 6.49
CA VAL A 71 -7.75 7.10 5.84
C VAL A 71 -8.37 6.19 6.91
N ARG A 72 -9.66 5.91 6.80
CA ARG A 72 -10.40 5.06 7.74
C ARG A 72 -9.94 3.61 7.63
N SER A 73 -9.72 2.95 8.76
CA SER A 73 -9.39 1.53 8.81
C SER A 73 -10.60 0.62 8.55
N GLY A 74 -11.81 1.16 8.75
CA GLY A 74 -13.07 0.41 8.75
C GLY A 74 -13.33 -0.37 10.04
N PHE A 75 -12.52 -0.15 11.08
CA PHE A 75 -12.76 -0.62 12.45
C PHE A 75 -13.08 0.59 13.32
N THR A 76 -14.35 0.69 13.74
CA THR A 76 -14.88 1.87 14.42
C THR A 76 -14.05 2.29 15.63
N ASP A 77 -13.64 1.34 16.46
CA ASP A 77 -12.88 1.63 17.67
C ASP A 77 -11.47 2.16 17.34
N ILE A 78 -10.82 1.62 16.30
CA ILE A 78 -9.53 2.12 15.84
C ILE A 78 -9.70 3.52 15.27
N ASP A 79 -10.67 3.69 14.40
CA ASP A 79 -10.93 4.97 13.74
C ASP A 79 -11.29 6.07 14.74
N SER A 80 -12.02 5.73 15.81
CA SER A 80 -12.35 6.69 16.88
C SER A 80 -11.14 7.16 17.68
N ILE A 81 -10.10 6.30 17.82
CA ILE A 81 -8.87 6.63 18.55
C ILE A 81 -7.88 7.37 17.65
N THR A 82 -7.72 6.91 16.40
CA THR A 82 -6.70 7.42 15.48
C THR A 82 -7.17 8.60 14.64
N LEU A 83 -8.48 8.80 14.52
CA LEU A 83 -9.12 9.71 13.57
C LEU A 83 -8.77 9.40 12.11
N GLY A 84 -8.45 8.13 11.84
CA GLY A 84 -7.92 7.64 10.56
C GLY A 84 -6.42 7.81 10.42
N TRP A 85 -5.81 7.03 9.51
CA TRP A 85 -4.37 7.05 9.24
C TRP A 85 -3.98 8.32 8.50
N GLN A 86 -2.99 9.04 9.04
CA GLN A 86 -2.56 10.31 8.45
C GLN A 86 -1.50 10.11 7.35
N PRO A 87 -1.42 10.99 6.36
CA PRO A 87 -0.35 10.97 5.37
C PRO A 87 1.03 10.99 6.04
N SER A 88 1.95 10.15 5.57
CA SER A 88 3.31 9.97 6.09
C SER A 88 3.42 9.17 7.38
N ASP A 89 2.34 8.62 7.93
CA ASP A 89 2.42 7.73 9.07
C ASP A 89 3.06 6.40 8.70
N LEU A 90 3.85 5.86 9.62
CA LEU A 90 4.31 4.48 9.61
C LEU A 90 3.57 3.71 10.71
N ILE A 91 2.67 2.82 10.27
CA ILE A 91 1.85 2.02 11.18
C ILE A 91 2.44 0.62 11.27
N ILE A 92 2.79 0.18 12.48
CA ILE A 92 3.38 -1.14 12.71
C ILE A 92 2.37 -2.01 13.45
N ILE A 93 1.97 -3.13 12.81
CA ILE A 93 1.07 -4.13 13.39
C ILE A 93 1.88 -5.41 13.64
N ALA A 94 2.04 -5.78 14.89
CA ALA A 94 2.77 -6.95 15.30
C ALA A 94 1.84 -7.96 16.02
N ALA A 95 2.03 -9.25 15.75
CA ALA A 95 1.33 -10.32 16.43
C ALA A 95 2.21 -11.58 16.42
N ARG A 96 1.96 -12.47 17.37
CA ARG A 96 2.58 -13.81 17.37
C ARG A 96 2.14 -14.61 16.14
N PRO A 97 2.92 -15.59 15.68
CA PRO A 97 2.50 -16.46 14.60
C PRO A 97 1.09 -17.04 14.84
N SER A 98 0.31 -17.17 13.78
CA SER A 98 -1.06 -17.71 13.79
C SER A 98 -2.12 -16.89 14.56
N MET A 99 -1.81 -15.69 15.01
CA MET A 99 -2.76 -14.80 15.70
C MET A 99 -3.63 -13.93 14.76
N GLY A 100 -3.59 -14.19 13.47
CA GLY A 100 -4.46 -13.51 12.51
C GLY A 100 -3.95 -12.16 11.98
N LYS A 101 -2.66 -11.83 12.15
CA LYS A 101 -2.07 -10.57 11.62
C LYS A 101 -2.47 -10.29 10.17
N THR A 102 -2.21 -11.24 9.28
CA THR A 102 -2.53 -11.09 7.83
C THR A 102 -4.04 -10.96 7.59
N ALA A 103 -4.87 -11.71 8.32
CA ALA A 103 -6.32 -11.59 8.21
C ALA A 103 -6.80 -10.20 8.61
N PHE A 104 -6.30 -9.65 9.73
CA PHE A 104 -6.64 -8.32 10.21
C PHE A 104 -6.25 -7.23 9.21
N VAL A 105 -4.99 -7.24 8.72
CA VAL A 105 -4.50 -6.24 7.75
C VAL A 105 -5.24 -6.35 6.41
N LEU A 106 -5.54 -7.56 5.98
CA LEU A 106 -6.28 -7.81 4.73
C LEU A 106 -7.73 -7.34 4.84
N THR A 107 -8.39 -7.57 5.98
CA THR A 107 -9.74 -7.05 6.25
C THR A 107 -9.74 -5.52 6.29
N MET A 108 -8.73 -4.90 6.91
CA MET A 108 -8.56 -3.45 6.91
C MET A 108 -8.43 -2.91 5.48
N ALA A 109 -7.56 -3.50 4.67
CA ALA A 109 -7.38 -3.11 3.27
C ALA A 109 -8.68 -3.25 2.46
N ARG A 110 -9.43 -4.32 2.69
CA ARG A 110 -10.76 -4.54 2.10
C ARG A 110 -11.75 -3.46 2.53
N ASN A 111 -11.87 -3.16 3.82
CA ASN A 111 -12.79 -2.14 4.32
C ASN A 111 -12.47 -0.77 3.69
N MET A 112 -11.19 -0.40 3.63
CA MET A 112 -10.75 0.83 2.96
C MET A 112 -11.14 0.86 1.48
N ALA A 113 -10.85 -0.23 0.75
CA ALA A 113 -11.05 -0.25 -0.69
C ALA A 113 -12.52 -0.46 -1.07
N VAL A 114 -13.25 -1.35 -0.40
CA VAL A 114 -14.63 -1.71 -0.75
C VAL A 114 -15.63 -0.73 -0.12
N GLU A 115 -15.53 -0.44 1.17
CA GLU A 115 -16.52 0.41 1.86
C GLU A 115 -16.23 1.89 1.67
N HIS A 116 -14.97 2.29 1.83
CA HIS A 116 -14.58 3.70 1.75
C HIS A 116 -14.06 4.12 0.37
N LYS A 117 -14.00 3.19 -0.60
CA LYS A 117 -13.51 3.45 -1.97
C LYS A 117 -12.13 4.13 -2.01
N THR A 118 -11.33 3.90 -0.98
CA THR A 118 -9.99 4.44 -0.83
C THR A 118 -8.99 3.53 -1.54
N PRO A 119 -8.16 4.05 -2.46
CA PRO A 119 -7.16 3.24 -3.16
C PRO A 119 -6.06 2.75 -2.20
N VAL A 120 -5.87 1.43 -2.15
CA VAL A 120 -4.92 0.74 -1.27
C VAL A 120 -4.00 -0.16 -2.08
N ALA A 121 -2.70 -0.14 -1.78
CA ALA A 121 -1.73 -1.08 -2.31
C ALA A 121 -1.31 -2.08 -1.22
N PHE A 122 -1.42 -3.36 -1.52
CA PHE A 122 -1.08 -4.47 -0.62
C PHE A 122 0.10 -5.25 -1.19
N PHE A 123 1.25 -5.16 -0.53
CA PHE A 123 2.45 -5.92 -0.89
C PHE A 123 2.58 -7.14 0.02
N SER A 124 2.61 -8.33 -0.57
CA SER A 124 2.70 -9.60 0.15
C SER A 124 3.99 -10.33 -0.18
N LEU A 125 4.80 -10.60 0.85
CA LEU A 125 6.05 -11.36 0.71
C LEU A 125 5.89 -12.83 1.12
N GLU A 126 4.73 -13.21 1.67
CA GLU A 126 4.49 -14.51 2.29
C GLU A 126 3.42 -15.31 1.55
N MET A 127 2.42 -14.63 1.00
CA MET A 127 1.26 -15.25 0.37
C MET A 127 1.06 -14.73 -1.05
N SER A 128 0.63 -15.62 -1.95
CA SER A 128 0.29 -15.21 -3.31
C SER A 128 -1.00 -14.36 -3.35
N SER A 129 -1.11 -13.53 -4.39
CA SER A 129 -2.29 -12.69 -4.65
C SER A 129 -3.59 -13.51 -4.70
N VAL A 130 -3.54 -14.69 -5.32
CA VAL A 130 -4.69 -15.63 -5.39
C VAL A 130 -5.07 -16.14 -3.99
N GLN A 131 -4.10 -16.45 -3.12
CA GLN A 131 -4.38 -16.89 -1.76
C GLN A 131 -5.02 -15.78 -0.92
N LEU A 132 -4.56 -14.55 -1.08
CA LEU A 132 -5.14 -13.38 -0.41
C LEU A 132 -6.57 -13.13 -0.91
N MET A 133 -6.77 -13.17 -2.24
CA MET A 133 -8.10 -12.98 -2.83
C MET A 133 -9.08 -14.07 -2.37
N ASN A 134 -8.65 -15.33 -2.31
CA ASN A 134 -9.48 -16.41 -1.78
C ASN A 134 -9.90 -16.18 -0.33
N ARG A 135 -9.05 -15.62 0.51
CA ARG A 135 -9.42 -15.22 1.89
C ARG A 135 -10.47 -14.13 1.91
N LEU A 136 -10.34 -13.14 1.04
CA LEU A 136 -11.34 -12.07 0.90
C LEU A 136 -12.69 -12.64 0.43
N ILE A 137 -12.67 -13.51 -0.57
CA ILE A 137 -13.88 -14.18 -1.07
C ILE A 137 -14.58 -14.97 0.04
N VAL A 138 -13.83 -15.75 0.82
CA VAL A 138 -14.41 -16.47 1.98
C VAL A 138 -15.02 -15.51 2.99
N ALA A 139 -14.37 -14.39 3.26
CA ALA A 139 -14.86 -13.40 4.21
C ALA A 139 -16.14 -12.70 3.72
N GLU A 140 -16.24 -12.39 2.43
CA GLU A 140 -17.41 -11.74 1.83
C GLU A 140 -18.61 -12.69 1.72
N THR A 141 -18.35 -13.91 1.26
CA THR A 141 -19.41 -14.85 0.95
C THR A 141 -19.85 -15.69 2.14
N GLN A 142 -18.99 -15.79 3.17
CA GLN A 142 -19.14 -16.72 4.30
C GLN A 142 -19.31 -18.20 3.89
N LEU A 143 -18.97 -18.53 2.65
CA LEU A 143 -18.99 -19.90 2.16
C LEU A 143 -17.84 -20.72 2.78
N ASN A 144 -18.03 -22.03 2.82
CA ASN A 144 -17.02 -22.92 3.37
C ASN A 144 -15.75 -22.89 2.49
N SER A 145 -14.61 -22.59 3.10
CA SER A 145 -13.33 -22.49 2.39
C SER A 145 -12.90 -23.80 1.72
N LYS A 146 -13.33 -24.97 2.24
CA LYS A 146 -13.07 -26.27 1.64
C LYS A 146 -13.86 -26.43 0.34
N ASP A 147 -15.14 -26.06 0.34
CA ASP A 147 -16.00 -26.20 -0.83
C ASP A 147 -15.58 -25.23 -1.94
N LEU A 148 -15.19 -24.01 -1.59
CA LEU A 148 -14.56 -23.07 -2.52
C LEU A 148 -13.27 -23.62 -3.15
N ARG A 149 -12.40 -24.24 -2.36
CA ARG A 149 -11.14 -24.82 -2.86
C ARG A 149 -11.32 -26.04 -3.74
N THR A 150 -12.35 -26.85 -3.47
CA THR A 150 -12.65 -28.07 -4.24
C THR A 150 -13.60 -27.81 -5.40
N GLY A 151 -14.18 -26.61 -5.49
CA GLY A 151 -15.19 -26.28 -6.50
C GLY A 151 -16.54 -26.98 -6.29
N ASN A 152 -16.76 -27.56 -5.10
CA ASN A 152 -17.98 -28.28 -4.77
C ASN A 152 -19.08 -27.34 -4.24
N LEU A 153 -19.50 -26.41 -5.10
CA LEU A 153 -20.53 -25.43 -4.81
C LEU A 153 -21.83 -25.79 -5.53
N LYS A 154 -22.95 -25.56 -4.84
CA LYS A 154 -24.28 -25.66 -5.44
C LYS A 154 -24.54 -24.48 -6.39
N PRO A 155 -25.48 -24.60 -7.33
CA PRO A 155 -25.82 -23.49 -8.23
C PRO A 155 -26.19 -22.18 -7.50
N GLU A 156 -26.88 -22.28 -6.37
CA GLU A 156 -27.26 -21.13 -5.54
C GLU A 156 -26.03 -20.47 -4.89
N GLU A 157 -25.06 -21.27 -4.44
CA GLU A 157 -23.81 -20.80 -3.86
C GLU A 157 -22.92 -20.13 -4.91
N TRP A 158 -22.95 -20.58 -6.14
CA TRP A 158 -22.31 -19.93 -7.27
C TRP A 158 -22.91 -18.55 -7.55
N ALA A 159 -24.22 -18.44 -7.61
CA ALA A 159 -24.91 -17.16 -7.80
C ALA A 159 -24.62 -16.18 -6.64
N HIS A 160 -24.59 -16.70 -5.42
CA HIS A 160 -24.20 -15.92 -4.24
C HIS A 160 -22.75 -15.44 -4.33
N LEU A 161 -21.80 -16.32 -4.66
CA LEU A 161 -20.41 -15.99 -4.87
C LEU A 161 -20.25 -14.86 -5.90
N GLU A 162 -20.85 -15.00 -7.07
CA GLU A 162 -20.80 -13.99 -8.12
C GLU A 162 -21.33 -12.64 -7.64
N SER A 163 -22.48 -12.62 -6.96
CA SER A 163 -23.10 -11.38 -6.48
C SER A 163 -22.25 -10.67 -5.43
N GLN A 164 -21.68 -11.41 -4.46
CA GLN A 164 -20.90 -10.81 -3.38
C GLN A 164 -19.50 -10.35 -3.81
N THR A 165 -18.94 -10.94 -4.87
CA THR A 165 -17.58 -10.58 -5.32
C THR A 165 -17.56 -9.42 -6.32
N VAL A 166 -18.71 -8.95 -6.82
CA VAL A 166 -18.78 -7.81 -7.77
C VAL A 166 -18.12 -6.55 -7.21
N GLU A 167 -18.47 -6.16 -6.00
CA GLU A 167 -17.94 -4.95 -5.36
C GLU A 167 -16.45 -5.08 -5.05
N LEU A 168 -16.03 -6.27 -4.60
CA LEU A 168 -14.61 -6.57 -4.38
C LEU A 168 -13.81 -6.45 -5.69
N GLY A 169 -14.32 -6.99 -6.80
CA GLY A 169 -13.67 -6.93 -8.10
C GLY A 169 -13.58 -5.50 -8.69
N ARG A 170 -14.48 -4.59 -8.26
CA ARG A 170 -14.47 -3.18 -8.67
C ARG A 170 -13.72 -2.27 -7.71
N SER A 171 -13.29 -2.80 -6.56
CA SER A 171 -12.62 -2.01 -5.53
C SER A 171 -11.22 -1.57 -5.97
N PRO A 172 -10.75 -0.40 -5.53
CA PRO A 172 -9.42 0.09 -5.84
C PRO A 172 -8.36 -0.57 -4.91
N LEU A 173 -8.35 -1.90 -4.83
CA LEU A 173 -7.37 -2.70 -4.09
C LEU A 173 -6.36 -3.28 -5.07
N TYR A 174 -5.09 -2.91 -4.91
CA TYR A 174 -3.98 -3.33 -5.75
C TYR A 174 -3.08 -4.28 -4.95
N ILE A 175 -2.87 -5.50 -5.44
CA ILE A 175 -2.09 -6.52 -4.74
C ILE A 175 -0.85 -6.86 -5.56
N ASP A 176 0.31 -6.84 -4.91
CA ASP A 176 1.59 -7.25 -5.47
C ASP A 176 2.18 -8.37 -4.58
N ASP A 177 2.43 -9.53 -5.15
CA ASP A 177 2.98 -10.70 -4.48
C ASP A 177 4.37 -11.09 -5.00
N THR A 178 5.11 -10.12 -5.52
CA THR A 178 6.48 -10.33 -6.00
C THR A 178 7.34 -10.87 -4.85
N PRO A 179 7.92 -12.08 -5.00
CA PRO A 179 8.77 -12.65 -3.96
C PRO A 179 10.09 -11.90 -3.85
N ALA A 180 10.67 -11.91 -2.66
CA ALA A 180 11.99 -11.29 -2.38
C ALA A 180 12.11 -9.83 -2.84
N LEU A 181 11.01 -9.09 -2.78
CA LEU A 181 10.94 -7.69 -3.20
C LEU A 181 11.97 -6.84 -2.43
N SER A 182 12.91 -6.25 -3.14
CA SER A 182 13.89 -5.34 -2.53
C SER A 182 13.23 -4.01 -2.12
N VAL A 183 13.86 -3.29 -1.18
CA VAL A 183 13.36 -1.98 -0.73
C VAL A 183 13.29 -0.98 -1.90
N TYR A 184 14.20 -1.07 -2.85
CA TYR A 184 14.25 -0.18 -4.01
C TYR A 184 13.12 -0.48 -5.00
N GLU A 185 12.87 -1.75 -5.29
CA GLU A 185 11.75 -2.18 -6.13
C GLU A 185 10.41 -1.83 -5.49
N PHE A 186 10.26 -2.11 -4.17
CA PHE A 186 9.08 -1.69 -3.41
C PHE A 186 8.81 -0.20 -3.57
N ARG A 187 9.84 0.62 -3.38
CA ARG A 187 9.73 2.08 -3.50
C ARG A 187 9.35 2.51 -4.92
N SER A 188 9.96 1.91 -5.94
CA SER A 188 9.65 2.19 -7.34
C SER A 188 8.20 1.85 -7.67
N LYS A 189 7.74 0.65 -7.28
CA LYS A 189 6.36 0.19 -7.44
C LYS A 189 5.37 1.08 -6.69
N ALA A 190 5.64 1.39 -5.42
CA ALA A 190 4.78 2.25 -4.59
C ALA A 190 4.63 3.67 -5.18
N ARG A 191 5.71 4.27 -5.67
CA ARG A 191 5.67 5.57 -6.35
C ARG A 191 4.85 5.52 -7.64
N ARG A 192 5.03 4.48 -8.45
CA ARG A 192 4.26 4.30 -9.68
C ARG A 192 2.77 4.16 -9.36
N LEU A 193 2.41 3.32 -8.40
CA LEU A 193 1.03 3.16 -7.96
C LEU A 193 0.44 4.46 -7.40
N LYS A 194 1.23 5.22 -6.61
CA LYS A 194 0.81 6.53 -6.13
C LYS A 194 0.52 7.51 -7.27
N THR A 195 1.36 7.53 -8.31
CA THR A 195 1.17 8.42 -9.45
C THR A 195 0.01 8.01 -10.35
N GLN A 196 -0.18 6.71 -10.58
CA GLN A 196 -1.18 6.17 -11.50
C GLN A 196 -2.59 6.05 -10.88
N HIS A 197 -2.65 5.71 -9.60
CA HIS A 197 -3.90 5.34 -8.93
C HIS A 197 -4.18 6.17 -7.67
N ASP A 198 -3.34 7.15 -7.36
CA ASP A 198 -3.43 8.00 -6.17
C ASP A 198 -3.59 7.21 -4.86
N ILE A 199 -2.84 6.11 -4.71
CA ILE A 199 -2.85 5.25 -3.53
C ILE A 199 -2.73 6.11 -2.26
N LYS A 200 -3.58 5.81 -1.27
CA LYS A 200 -3.62 6.53 0.01
C LYS A 200 -2.92 5.76 1.14
N LEU A 201 -2.89 4.41 1.03
CA LEU A 201 -2.21 3.52 1.98
C LEU A 201 -1.53 2.36 1.23
#